data_7a7f2ecdcb7dee4068b14296f6b434a0
#
_entry.id   7a7f2ecdcb7dee4068b14296f6b434a0
#
_cell.length_a   1.000
_cell.length_b   1.000
_cell.length_c   1.000
_cell.angle_alpha   90.00
_cell.angle_beta   90.00
_cell.angle_gamma   90.00
#
_symmetry.space_group_name_H-M   'P 1'
#
loop_
_entity.id
_entity.type
_entity.pdbx_description
1 polymer ?
#
loop_
_entity_poly.entity_id
_entity_poly.type
_entity_poly.pdbx_seq_one_letter_code
_entity_poly.pdbx_strand_id
1 'polypeptide(L)'
;MYFVDKDKLTQKLAYLQALTDDYHESKHNHYAFERIAQMLIESSVDIGNMIIDAFILRDPGNYKDVIDILELENVITKETQQAINKTVDIRKQFTYDYTALDIKVIMTMFDDALPYYKQFITEVTTFLHQENVPVTAFGKGENQ
;
A
#
# COMPACT_ATOMS: atom_id res chain seq x y z
N MET A 1 -10.04 21.69 -2.49
CA MET A 1 -9.01 20.80 -3.03
C MET A 1 -7.97 20.51 -1.98
N TYR A 2 -7.58 19.27 -1.88
CA TYR A 2 -6.54 18.87 -0.95
C TYR A 2 -5.19 18.85 -1.65
N PHE A 3 -4.16 19.26 -0.94
CA PHE A 3 -2.80 19.12 -1.41
C PHE A 3 -2.20 17.84 -0.87
N VAL A 4 -1.48 17.15 -1.72
CA VAL A 4 -0.65 16.03 -1.29
C VAL A 4 0.79 16.50 -1.32
N ASP A 5 1.49 16.25 -0.22
CA ASP A 5 2.92 16.53 -0.16
C ASP A 5 3.64 15.50 -1.04
N LYS A 6 4.13 15.93 -2.16
CA LYS A 6 4.81 15.06 -3.13
C LYS A 6 6.03 14.38 -2.52
N ASP A 7 6.78 15.11 -1.71
CA ASP A 7 7.97 14.54 -1.06
C ASP A 7 7.57 13.44 -0.09
N LYS A 8 6.48 13.65 0.66
CA LYS A 8 5.98 12.65 1.59
C LYS A 8 5.48 11.41 0.86
N LEU A 9 4.78 11.58 -0.25
CA LEU A 9 4.32 10.45 -1.07
C LEU A 9 5.51 9.65 -1.61
N THR A 10 6.53 10.35 -2.09
CA THR A 10 7.75 9.71 -2.58
C THR A 10 8.45 8.92 -1.46
N GLN A 11 8.52 9.49 -0.26
CA GLN A 11 9.09 8.81 0.90
C GLN A 11 8.32 7.54 1.25
N LYS A 12 6.99 7.58 1.18
CA LYS A 12 6.16 6.42 1.49
C LYS A 12 6.28 5.33 0.44
N LEU A 13 6.39 5.70 -0.81
CA LEU A 13 6.64 4.72 -1.89
C LEU A 13 8.02 4.09 -1.71
N ALA A 14 9.04 4.87 -1.36
CA ALA A 14 10.38 4.36 -1.09
C ALA A 14 10.38 3.42 0.13
N TYR A 15 9.62 3.76 1.16
CA TYR A 15 9.46 2.91 2.34
C TYR A 15 8.84 1.57 1.96
N LEU A 16 7.75 1.59 1.18
CA LEU A 16 7.09 0.38 0.71
C LEU A 16 8.05 -0.48 -0.12
N GLN A 17 8.84 0.15 -0.99
CA GLN A 17 9.85 -0.55 -1.77
C GLN A 17 10.86 -1.24 -0.86
N ALA A 18 11.35 -0.55 0.16
CA ALA A 18 12.30 -1.13 1.11
C ALA A 18 11.70 -2.32 1.84
N LEU A 19 10.42 -2.27 2.21
CA LEU A 19 9.74 -3.42 2.83
C LEU A 19 9.77 -4.63 1.91
N THR A 20 9.47 -4.43 0.62
CA THR A 20 9.48 -5.55 -0.34
C THR A 20 10.89 -6.09 -0.55
N ASP A 21 11.90 -5.22 -0.51
CA ASP A 21 13.30 -5.65 -0.64
C ASP A 21 13.77 -6.46 0.57
N ASP A 22 13.32 -6.10 1.76
CA ASP A 22 13.73 -6.73 3.01
C ASP A 22 12.86 -7.94 3.40
N TYR A 23 11.81 -8.19 2.65
CA TYR A 23 10.79 -9.18 3.00
C TYR A 23 11.36 -10.58 3.25
N HIS A 24 12.15 -11.10 2.31
CA HIS A 24 12.64 -12.49 2.40
C HIS A 24 13.57 -12.66 3.61
N GLU A 25 14.44 -11.70 3.87
CA GLU A 25 15.33 -11.75 5.02
C GLU A 25 14.54 -11.70 6.34
N SER A 26 13.46 -10.95 6.37
CA SER A 26 12.66 -10.82 7.59
C SER A 26 12.04 -12.15 8.05
N LYS A 27 11.90 -13.12 7.15
CA LYS A 27 11.27 -14.41 7.47
C LYS A 27 12.11 -15.24 8.46
N HIS A 28 13.36 -14.86 8.70
CA HIS A 28 14.22 -15.53 9.67
C HIS A 28 13.91 -15.14 11.12
N ASN A 29 13.08 -14.12 11.33
CA ASN A 29 12.68 -13.66 12.66
C ASN A 29 11.21 -13.28 12.64
N HIS A 30 10.39 -13.94 13.46
CA HIS A 30 8.94 -13.74 13.46
C HIS A 30 8.55 -12.29 13.71
N TYR A 31 9.23 -11.59 14.61
CA TYR A 31 8.88 -10.20 14.92
C TYR A 31 9.22 -9.29 13.75
N ALA A 32 10.35 -9.52 13.09
CA ALA A 32 10.71 -8.76 11.90
C ALA A 32 9.70 -9.01 10.78
N PHE A 33 9.33 -10.27 10.57
CA PHE A 33 8.35 -10.63 9.55
C PHE A 33 6.99 -9.98 9.84
N GLU A 34 6.50 -10.06 11.08
CA GLU A 34 5.22 -9.48 11.46
C GLU A 34 5.20 -7.98 11.20
N ARG A 35 6.30 -7.29 11.55
CA ARG A 35 6.38 -5.84 11.31
C ARG A 35 6.38 -5.52 9.82
N ILE A 36 7.16 -6.24 9.01
CA ILE A 36 7.20 -6.03 7.56
C ILE A 36 5.82 -6.30 6.96
N ALA A 37 5.20 -7.42 7.32
CA ALA A 37 3.87 -7.77 6.81
C ALA A 37 2.82 -6.72 7.20
N GLN A 38 2.83 -6.29 8.45
CA GLN A 38 1.93 -5.23 8.92
C GLN A 38 2.12 -3.96 8.09
N MET A 39 3.35 -3.56 7.88
CA MET A 39 3.64 -2.30 7.20
C MET A 39 3.43 -2.37 5.69
N LEU A 40 3.50 -3.56 5.09
CA LEU A 40 3.05 -3.71 3.70
C LEU A 40 1.58 -3.28 3.57
N ILE A 41 0.74 -3.71 4.50
CA ILE A 41 -0.67 -3.32 4.50
C ILE A 41 -0.81 -1.83 4.81
N GLU A 42 -0.21 -1.37 5.92
CA GLU A 42 -0.41 0.01 6.38
C GLU A 42 0.10 1.02 5.35
N SER A 43 1.28 0.80 4.78
CA SER A 43 1.86 1.76 3.85
C SER A 43 1.11 1.79 2.52
N SER A 44 0.67 0.65 2.01
CA SER A 44 -0.09 0.63 0.76
C SER A 44 -1.45 1.32 0.92
N VAL A 45 -2.13 1.11 2.03
CA VAL A 45 -3.41 1.77 2.31
C VAL A 45 -3.20 3.28 2.52
N ASP A 46 -2.13 3.66 3.23
CA ASP A 46 -1.81 5.06 3.47
C ASP A 46 -1.52 5.80 2.14
N ILE A 47 -0.73 5.18 1.26
CA ILE A 47 -0.48 5.71 -0.08
C ILE A 47 -1.80 5.86 -0.84
N GLY A 48 -2.67 4.85 -0.75
CA GLY A 48 -3.99 4.90 -1.37
C GLY A 48 -4.81 6.07 -0.88
N ASN A 49 -4.82 6.33 0.42
CA ASN A 49 -5.54 7.47 0.99
C ASN A 49 -4.98 8.80 0.49
N MET A 50 -3.66 8.91 0.34
CA MET A 50 -3.07 10.13 -0.22
C MET A 50 -3.54 10.39 -1.65
N ILE A 51 -3.66 9.34 -2.45
CA ILE A 51 -4.15 9.46 -3.83
C ILE A 51 -5.63 9.84 -3.84
N ILE A 52 -6.42 9.19 -2.99
CA ILE A 52 -7.86 9.50 -2.87
C ILE A 52 -8.06 10.97 -2.51
N ASP A 53 -7.29 11.48 -1.57
CA ASP A 53 -7.37 12.88 -1.17
C ASP A 53 -6.91 13.81 -2.29
N ALA A 54 -5.82 13.47 -2.97
CA ALA A 54 -5.26 14.32 -4.03
C ALA A 54 -6.23 14.48 -5.20
N PHE A 55 -6.94 13.42 -5.55
CA PHE A 55 -7.85 13.42 -6.71
C PHE A 55 -9.32 13.59 -6.31
N ILE A 56 -9.57 13.83 -5.03
CA ILE A 56 -10.92 14.08 -4.49
C ILE A 56 -11.87 12.95 -4.88
N LEU A 57 -11.44 11.74 -4.61
CA LEU A 57 -12.26 10.56 -4.85
C LEU A 57 -13.22 10.35 -3.67
N ARG A 58 -14.11 9.36 -3.77
CA ARG A 58 -15.09 9.15 -2.70
C ARG A 58 -14.40 8.72 -1.39
N ASP A 59 -15.03 9.00 -0.27
CA ASP A 59 -14.50 8.59 1.03
C ASP A 59 -14.57 7.08 1.20
N PRO A 60 -13.45 6.43 1.56
CA PRO A 60 -13.46 5.00 1.80
C PRO A 60 -14.13 4.63 3.11
N GLY A 61 -14.79 3.48 3.13
CA GLY A 61 -15.46 2.98 4.34
C GLY A 61 -14.52 2.19 5.26
N ASN A 62 -13.45 1.62 4.72
CA ASN A 62 -12.51 0.80 5.48
C ASN A 62 -11.23 0.59 4.66
N TYR A 63 -10.28 -0.18 5.19
CA TYR A 63 -9.00 -0.43 4.52
C TYR A 63 -9.15 -1.09 3.15
N LYS A 64 -10.00 -2.12 3.06
CA LYS A 64 -10.23 -2.78 1.76
C LYS A 64 -10.84 -1.83 0.76
N ASP A 65 -11.70 -0.95 1.21
CA ASP A 65 -12.36 0.01 0.34
C ASP A 65 -11.37 1.00 -0.27
N VAL A 66 -10.32 1.37 0.47
CA VAL A 66 -9.24 2.19 -0.10
C VAL A 66 -8.66 1.51 -1.34
N ILE A 67 -8.33 0.23 -1.22
CA ILE A 67 -7.76 -0.54 -2.32
C ILE A 67 -8.78 -0.71 -3.46
N ASP A 68 -10.04 -0.94 -3.12
CA ASP A 68 -11.12 -1.05 -4.11
C ASP A 68 -11.30 0.23 -4.92
N ILE A 69 -11.22 1.38 -4.27
CA ILE A 69 -11.32 2.68 -4.95
C ILE A 69 -10.17 2.86 -5.95
N LEU A 70 -8.96 2.47 -5.58
CA LEU A 70 -7.82 2.57 -6.48
C LEU A 70 -8.03 1.72 -7.74
N GLU A 71 -8.59 0.54 -7.62
CA GLU A 71 -8.90 -0.29 -8.77
C GLU A 71 -10.02 0.33 -9.61
N LEU A 72 -11.08 0.77 -8.96
CA LEU A 72 -12.21 1.38 -9.63
C LEU A 72 -11.79 2.60 -10.46
N GLU A 73 -10.83 3.37 -9.97
CA GLU A 73 -10.32 4.58 -10.62
C GLU A 73 -9.13 4.30 -11.55
N ASN A 74 -8.86 3.04 -11.81
CA ASN A 74 -7.80 2.60 -12.73
C ASN A 74 -6.38 3.00 -12.28
N VAL A 75 -6.17 3.17 -10.98
CA VAL A 75 -4.84 3.39 -10.43
C VAL A 75 -4.06 2.08 -10.38
N ILE A 76 -4.74 1.02 -9.96
CA ILE A 76 -4.16 -0.33 -9.91
C ILE A 76 -5.03 -1.31 -10.68
N THR A 77 -4.45 -2.44 -11.04
CA THR A 77 -5.18 -3.50 -11.74
C THR A 77 -6.04 -4.31 -10.76
N LYS A 78 -7.00 -5.05 -11.32
CA LYS A 78 -7.86 -5.92 -10.53
C LYS A 78 -7.05 -7.02 -9.84
N GLU A 79 -6.04 -7.56 -10.50
CA GLU A 79 -5.17 -8.59 -9.94
C GLU A 79 -4.44 -8.08 -8.70
N THR A 80 -3.88 -6.87 -8.78
CA THR A 80 -3.22 -6.23 -7.65
C THR A 80 -4.20 -5.99 -6.51
N GLN A 81 -5.37 -5.45 -6.81
CA GLN A 81 -6.43 -5.20 -5.83
C GLN A 81 -6.83 -6.48 -5.09
N GLN A 82 -7.08 -7.55 -5.81
CA GLN A 82 -7.50 -8.81 -5.21
C GLN A 82 -6.41 -9.40 -4.33
N ALA A 83 -5.16 -9.37 -4.80
CA ALA A 83 -4.05 -9.93 -4.05
C ALA A 83 -3.81 -9.18 -2.73
N ILE A 84 -3.81 -7.85 -2.78
CA ILE A 84 -3.61 -7.04 -1.58
C ILE A 84 -4.78 -7.24 -0.60
N ASN A 85 -6.01 -7.25 -1.09
CA ASN A 85 -7.18 -7.40 -0.24
C ASN A 85 -7.21 -8.73 0.51
N LYS A 86 -6.59 -9.78 -0.02
CA LYS A 86 -6.47 -11.05 0.69
C LYS A 86 -5.64 -10.92 1.96
N THR A 87 -4.74 -9.95 2.03
CA THR A 87 -3.86 -9.77 3.20
C THR A 87 -4.34 -8.69 4.17
N VAL A 88 -5.21 -7.80 3.73
CA VAL A 88 -5.57 -6.60 4.51
C VAL A 88 -6.11 -6.95 5.90
N ASP A 89 -6.96 -7.97 6.02
CA ASP A 89 -7.58 -8.31 7.30
C ASP A 89 -6.59 -8.91 8.30
N ILE A 90 -5.43 -9.36 7.84
CA ILE A 90 -4.39 -9.92 8.73
C ILE A 90 -3.91 -8.87 9.72
N ARG A 91 -3.98 -7.58 9.39
CA ARG A 91 -3.55 -6.52 10.30
C ARG A 91 -4.26 -6.59 11.66
N LYS A 92 -5.53 -7.02 11.65
CA LYS A 92 -6.29 -7.15 12.90
C LYS A 92 -5.72 -8.27 13.77
N GLN A 93 -5.28 -9.35 13.16
CA GLN A 93 -4.65 -10.43 13.89
C GLN A 93 -3.34 -9.97 14.53
N PHE A 94 -2.52 -9.21 13.80
CA PHE A 94 -1.29 -8.67 14.35
C PHE A 94 -1.52 -7.74 15.53
N THR A 95 -2.62 -7.01 15.53
CA THR A 95 -2.92 -5.99 16.55
C THR A 95 -3.67 -6.56 17.74
N TYR A 96 -4.65 -7.44 17.50
CA TYR A 96 -5.60 -7.87 18.53
C TYR A 96 -5.46 -9.35 18.91
N ASP A 97 -5.11 -10.22 17.96
CA ASP A 97 -5.05 -11.67 18.19
C ASP A 97 -3.60 -12.16 18.14
N TYR A 98 -2.69 -11.36 18.63
CA TYR A 98 -1.24 -11.56 18.43
C TYR A 98 -0.70 -12.81 19.13
N THR A 99 -1.41 -13.38 20.09
CA THR A 99 -0.99 -14.62 20.76
C THR A 99 -1.42 -15.88 20.00
N ALA A 100 -2.27 -15.75 19.01
CA ALA A 100 -2.85 -16.88 18.27
C ALA A 100 -2.50 -16.87 16.79
N LEU A 101 -1.38 -16.24 16.42
CA LEU A 101 -0.97 -16.15 15.02
C LEU A 101 -0.47 -17.51 14.50
N ASP A 102 -0.97 -17.91 13.35
CA ASP A 102 -0.39 -19.01 12.59
C ASP A 102 0.62 -18.42 11.60
N ILE A 103 1.86 -18.30 12.05
CA ILE A 103 2.92 -17.63 11.28
C ILE A 103 3.17 -18.31 9.94
N LYS A 104 3.10 -19.64 9.87
CA LYS A 104 3.36 -20.34 8.60
C LYS A 104 2.29 -20.04 7.57
N VAL A 105 1.03 -20.01 7.98
CA VAL A 105 -0.08 -19.67 7.10
C VAL A 105 0.05 -18.22 6.64
N ILE A 106 0.34 -17.31 7.56
CA ILE A 106 0.50 -15.89 7.25
C ILE A 106 1.67 -15.68 6.30
N MET A 107 2.80 -16.36 6.51
CA MET A 107 3.94 -16.28 5.60
C MET A 107 3.56 -16.72 4.18
N THR A 108 2.81 -17.81 4.06
CA THR A 108 2.36 -18.27 2.75
C THR A 108 1.48 -17.22 2.07
N MET A 109 0.57 -16.61 2.82
CA MET A 109 -0.30 -15.57 2.28
C MET A 109 0.50 -14.38 1.75
N PHE A 110 1.50 -13.93 2.51
CA PHE A 110 2.33 -12.81 2.09
C PHE A 110 3.33 -13.18 1.00
N ASP A 111 3.82 -14.42 0.99
CA ASP A 111 4.64 -14.89 -0.14
C ASP A 111 3.86 -14.77 -1.45
N ASP A 112 2.59 -15.16 -1.44
CA ASP A 112 1.74 -15.07 -2.62
C ASP A 112 1.42 -13.63 -3.01
N ALA A 113 1.29 -12.75 -2.03
CA ALA A 113 0.93 -11.35 -2.27
C ALA A 113 2.14 -10.47 -2.61
N LEU A 114 3.34 -10.86 -2.23
CA LEU A 114 4.53 -10.01 -2.39
C LEU A 114 4.73 -9.47 -3.80
N PRO A 115 4.60 -10.29 -4.87
CA PRO A 115 4.75 -9.76 -6.23
C PRO A 115 3.77 -8.64 -6.53
N TYR A 116 2.59 -8.70 -5.93
CA TYR A 116 1.54 -7.71 -6.16
C TYR A 116 1.76 -6.44 -5.34
N TYR A 117 2.39 -6.53 -4.19
CA TYR A 117 2.86 -5.33 -3.47
C TYR A 117 3.93 -4.61 -4.28
N LYS A 118 4.84 -5.34 -4.93
CA LYS A 118 5.81 -4.75 -5.85
C LYS A 118 5.12 -4.11 -7.04
N GLN A 119 4.13 -4.81 -7.59
CA GLN A 119 3.35 -4.32 -8.73
C GLN A 119 2.54 -3.06 -8.36
N PHE A 120 2.04 -3.01 -7.14
CA PHE A 120 1.34 -1.83 -6.62
C PHE A 120 2.20 -0.58 -6.74
N ILE A 121 3.46 -0.67 -6.34
CA ILE A 121 4.39 0.46 -6.43
C ILE A 121 4.52 0.91 -7.89
N THR A 122 4.73 -0.03 -8.80
CA THR A 122 4.87 0.27 -10.23
C THR A 122 3.60 0.88 -10.78
N GLU A 123 2.45 0.32 -10.46
CA GLU A 123 1.16 0.79 -10.98
C GLU A 123 0.84 2.20 -10.48
N VAL A 124 1.05 2.45 -9.18
CA VAL A 124 0.85 3.78 -8.61
C VAL A 124 1.80 4.79 -9.24
N THR A 125 3.06 4.44 -9.36
CA THR A 125 4.06 5.33 -9.97
C THR A 125 3.70 5.65 -11.42
N THR A 126 3.30 4.64 -12.17
CA THR A 126 2.87 4.81 -13.57
C THR A 126 1.65 5.72 -13.66
N PHE A 127 0.65 5.49 -12.79
CA PHE A 127 -0.53 6.33 -12.76
C PHE A 127 -0.18 7.80 -12.52
N LEU A 128 0.68 8.06 -11.55
CA LEU A 128 1.07 9.43 -11.21
C LEU A 128 1.84 10.12 -12.35
N HIS A 129 2.58 9.37 -13.14
CA HIS A 129 3.30 9.91 -14.28
C HIS A 129 2.46 10.08 -15.53
N GLN A 130 1.54 9.16 -15.77
CA GLN A 130 0.70 9.18 -16.98
C GLN A 130 -0.47 10.14 -16.89
N GLU A 131 -1.05 10.26 -15.69
CA GLU A 131 -2.17 11.16 -15.50
C GLU A 131 -1.69 12.60 -15.53
N ASN A 132 -2.50 13.45 -16.11
CA ASN A 132 -2.20 14.87 -16.19
C ASN A 132 -2.50 15.51 -14.84
N VAL A 133 -1.67 15.19 -13.86
CA VAL A 133 -1.89 15.58 -12.47
C VAL A 133 -1.71 17.08 -12.32
N PRO A 134 -2.72 17.81 -11.79
CA PRO A 134 -2.56 19.22 -11.54
C PRO A 134 -1.41 19.47 -10.56
N VAL A 135 -0.58 20.48 -10.86
CA VAL A 135 0.51 20.87 -9.96
C VAL A 135 0.02 21.08 -8.53
N THR A 136 -1.15 21.66 -8.38
CA THR A 136 -1.74 21.96 -7.07
C THR A 136 -2.06 20.72 -6.25
N ALA A 137 -2.10 19.53 -6.85
CA ALA A 137 -2.38 18.28 -6.12
C ALA A 137 -1.18 17.82 -5.29
N PHE A 138 0.05 18.30 -5.58
CA PHE A 138 1.26 17.79 -4.94
C PHE A 138 2.01 18.81 -4.09
N GLY A 139 1.42 19.94 -3.81
CA GLY A 139 2.09 20.94 -3.01
C GLY A 139 3.33 21.50 -3.70
N LYS A 140 4.21 22.10 -2.91
CA LYS A 140 5.29 22.92 -3.46
C LYS A 140 6.42 22.14 -4.15
N GLY A 141 6.58 20.88 -3.90
CA GLY A 141 7.62 20.09 -4.56
C GLY A 141 7.40 19.96 -6.05
N GLU A 142 6.22 20.27 -6.55
CA GLU A 142 5.80 20.04 -7.92
C GLU A 142 6.14 21.17 -8.86
N ASN A 143 6.43 22.33 -8.34
CA ASN A 143 6.53 23.56 -9.14
C ASN A 143 7.92 23.87 -9.63
N GLN A 144 8.67 22.92 -9.96
CA GLN A 144 10.07 23.13 -10.32
C GLN A 144 10.34 23.13 -11.81
#